data_fb45f896cf67eb494f13c6e2721d764d
#
_entry.id   fb45f896cf67eb494f13c6e2721d764d
#
_cell.length_a   1.000
_cell.length_b   1.000
_cell.length_c   1.000
_cell.angle_alpha   90.00
_cell.angle_beta   90.00
_cell.angle_gamma   90.00
#
_symmetry.space_group_name_H-M   'P 1'
#
loop_
_entity.id
_entity.type
_entity.pdbx_description
1 polymer ?
#
loop_
_entity_poly.entity_id
_entity_poly.type
_entity_poly.pdbx_seq_one_letter_code
_entity_poly.pdbx_strand_id
1 'polypeptide(L)'
;MTNWGEKPSCRHMPDPFWKTKKLAEMSPQEWESLCDGCGKCCLAKLEDEDTGEIHFTSVGCRLFDAELCRCIDYEHRAERVPDCVKLTPENVTTIPWLPASCAYRTIAEGRDLAWWHPLVSGRADSVHEAGISMRGRVTASEDELPEADDYFEHMLDAEP
;
A
#
# COMPACT_ATOMS: atom_id res chain seq x y z
N MET A 1 -24.80 -18.31 -51.05
CA MET A 1 -23.92 -19.05 -50.11
C MET A 1 -23.15 -18.01 -49.32
N THR A 2 -23.66 -17.62 -48.17
CA THR A 2 -23.04 -16.60 -47.31
C THR A 2 -22.19 -17.29 -46.25
N ASN A 3 -20.89 -17.11 -46.43
CA ASN A 3 -19.86 -17.60 -45.52
C ASN A 3 -19.88 -16.67 -44.28
N TRP A 4 -20.47 -17.13 -43.20
CA TRP A 4 -20.40 -16.43 -41.92
C TRP A 4 -19.01 -16.65 -41.32
N GLY A 5 -18.18 -15.62 -41.44
CA GLY A 5 -16.83 -15.62 -40.89
C GLY A 5 -16.82 -16.04 -39.42
N GLU A 6 -15.90 -16.93 -39.12
CA GLU A 6 -15.55 -17.36 -37.78
C GLU A 6 -15.27 -16.13 -36.93
N LYS A 7 -16.02 -15.98 -35.82
CA LYS A 7 -15.72 -15.01 -34.80
C LYS A 7 -14.30 -15.27 -34.30
N PRO A 8 -13.44 -14.24 -34.18
CA PRO A 8 -12.13 -14.45 -33.60
C PRO A 8 -12.31 -15.03 -32.21
N SER A 9 -11.73 -16.20 -31.99
CA SER A 9 -11.58 -16.82 -30.69
C SER A 9 -11.07 -15.77 -29.69
N CYS A 10 -11.85 -15.47 -28.65
CA CYS A 10 -11.34 -14.74 -27.51
C CYS A 10 -10.12 -15.50 -27.01
N ARG A 11 -8.93 -14.99 -27.31
CA ARG A 11 -7.72 -15.50 -26.68
C ARG A 11 -7.91 -15.32 -25.19
N HIS A 12 -8.13 -16.42 -24.50
CA HIS A 12 -8.11 -16.46 -23.05
C HIS A 12 -6.72 -15.99 -22.62
N MET A 13 -6.64 -14.74 -22.16
CA MET A 13 -5.40 -14.26 -21.56
C MET A 13 -5.23 -15.01 -20.24
N PRO A 14 -4.01 -15.49 -19.95
CA PRO A 14 -3.77 -16.21 -18.71
C PRO A 14 -4.15 -15.29 -17.54
N ASP A 15 -4.73 -15.89 -16.50
CA ASP A 15 -5.07 -15.17 -15.28
C ASP A 15 -3.81 -14.52 -14.70
N PRO A 16 -3.92 -13.29 -14.16
CA PRO A 16 -2.77 -12.57 -13.63
C PRO A 16 -2.16 -13.29 -12.42
N PHE A 17 -0.86 -13.08 -12.19
CA PHE A 17 -0.10 -13.80 -11.17
C PHE A 17 -0.70 -13.69 -9.77
N TRP A 18 -1.30 -12.55 -9.42
CA TRP A 18 -1.92 -12.34 -8.09
C TRP A 18 -3.20 -13.16 -7.85
N LYS A 19 -3.77 -13.74 -8.91
CA LYS A 19 -4.90 -14.67 -8.82
C LYS A 19 -4.48 -16.14 -8.82
N THR A 20 -3.28 -16.43 -9.31
CA THR A 20 -2.81 -17.80 -9.55
C THR A 20 -1.72 -18.27 -8.60
N LYS A 21 -0.98 -17.33 -7.99
CA LYS A 21 0.13 -17.61 -7.08
C LYS A 21 -0.23 -17.25 -5.64
N LYS A 22 0.29 -18.03 -4.72
CA LYS A 22 0.35 -17.62 -3.30
C LYS A 22 1.42 -16.54 -3.11
N LEU A 23 1.30 -15.74 -2.06
CA LEU A 23 2.27 -14.68 -1.78
C LEU A 23 3.72 -15.18 -1.75
N ALA A 24 3.95 -16.35 -1.11
CA ALA A 24 5.28 -16.97 -1.02
C ALA A 24 5.83 -17.52 -2.34
N GLU A 25 4.99 -17.66 -3.38
CA GLU A 25 5.36 -18.17 -4.70
C GLU A 25 5.68 -17.04 -5.69
N MET A 26 5.48 -15.80 -5.29
CA MET A 26 5.73 -14.63 -6.13
C MET A 26 7.23 -14.36 -6.26
N SER A 27 7.65 -13.96 -7.47
CA SER A 27 9.01 -13.45 -7.66
C SER A 27 9.20 -12.12 -6.93
N PRO A 28 10.46 -11.68 -6.68
CA PRO A 28 10.71 -10.36 -6.10
C PRO A 28 10.04 -9.23 -6.88
N GLN A 29 10.02 -9.28 -8.21
CA GLN A 29 9.39 -8.28 -9.05
C GLN A 29 7.86 -8.30 -8.93
N GLU A 30 7.25 -9.48 -8.89
CA GLU A 30 5.81 -9.64 -8.66
C GLU A 30 5.42 -9.12 -7.26
N TRP A 31 6.21 -9.47 -6.24
CA TRP A 31 6.01 -8.99 -4.88
C TRP A 31 6.04 -7.47 -4.80
N GLU A 32 7.09 -6.82 -5.30
CA GLU A 32 7.22 -5.36 -5.28
C GLU A 32 6.11 -4.67 -6.08
N SER A 33 5.62 -5.29 -7.16
CA SER A 33 4.53 -4.73 -7.98
C SER A 33 3.16 -4.72 -7.28
N LEU A 34 2.98 -5.44 -6.18
CA LEU A 34 1.75 -5.40 -5.39
C LEU A 34 1.58 -4.09 -4.61
N CYS A 35 2.65 -3.35 -4.35
CA CYS A 35 2.52 -2.04 -3.74
C CYS A 35 1.89 -1.05 -4.72
N ASP A 36 0.76 -0.47 -4.34
CA ASP A 36 0.04 0.52 -5.15
C ASP A 36 0.57 1.94 -5.00
N GLY A 37 1.49 2.18 -4.05
CA GLY A 37 2.03 3.50 -3.78
C GLY A 37 1.07 4.41 -3.01
N CYS A 38 0.14 3.87 -2.24
CA CYS A 38 -0.81 4.69 -1.47
C CYS A 38 -0.17 5.50 -0.33
N GLY A 39 0.99 5.09 0.17
CA GLY A 39 1.73 5.80 1.22
C GLY A 39 1.20 5.62 2.64
N LYS A 40 0.13 4.89 2.86
CA LYS A 40 -0.48 4.73 4.21
C LYS A 40 0.43 4.02 5.21
N CYS A 41 1.24 3.06 4.77
CA CYS A 41 2.20 2.40 5.64
C CYS A 41 3.36 3.31 6.09
N CYS A 42 3.60 4.41 5.37
CA CYS A 42 4.61 5.42 5.69
C CYS A 42 4.13 6.50 6.67
N LEU A 43 2.89 6.42 7.16
CA LEU A 43 2.38 7.31 8.20
C LEU A 43 2.82 6.82 9.57
N ALA A 44 3.17 7.76 10.44
CA ALA A 44 3.37 7.48 11.86
C ALA A 44 2.05 7.00 12.49
N LYS A 45 2.16 6.08 13.41
CA LYS A 45 1.04 5.48 14.13
C LYS A 45 1.29 5.58 15.62
N LEU A 46 0.23 5.83 16.38
CA LEU A 46 0.26 5.83 17.83
C LEU A 46 -0.44 4.58 18.33
N GLU A 47 0.15 3.92 19.30
CA GLU A 47 -0.45 2.79 19.99
C GLU A 47 -0.89 3.25 21.40
N ASP A 48 -2.14 3.02 21.72
CA ASP A 48 -2.66 3.23 23.05
C ASP A 48 -2.08 2.17 24.00
N GLU A 49 -1.37 2.60 25.04
CA GLU A 49 -0.65 1.71 25.96
C GLU A 49 -1.59 0.81 26.78
N ASP A 50 -2.82 1.27 27.04
CA ASP A 50 -3.78 0.54 27.87
C ASP A 50 -4.58 -0.47 27.05
N THR A 51 -4.94 -0.12 25.80
CA THR A 51 -5.84 -0.92 24.96
C THR A 51 -5.13 -1.65 23.83
N GLY A 52 -3.92 -1.20 23.42
CA GLY A 52 -3.22 -1.67 22.23
C GLY A 52 -3.87 -1.22 20.91
N GLU A 53 -4.78 -0.25 20.97
CA GLU A 53 -5.42 0.30 19.78
C GLU A 53 -4.44 1.15 18.99
N ILE A 54 -4.43 0.95 17.66
CA ILE A 54 -3.54 1.67 16.75
C ILE A 54 -4.30 2.81 16.09
N HIS A 55 -3.78 4.03 16.24
CA HIS A 55 -4.31 5.23 15.64
C HIS A 55 -3.37 5.74 14.55
N PHE A 56 -3.90 5.97 13.36
CA PHE A 56 -3.15 6.60 12.28
C PHE A 56 -3.01 8.09 12.51
N THR A 57 -1.91 8.64 12.02
CA THR A 57 -1.71 10.10 11.96
C THR A 57 -1.53 10.54 10.51
N SER A 58 -1.62 11.84 10.27
CA SER A 58 -1.26 12.45 8.99
C SER A 58 0.23 12.86 8.91
N VAL A 59 1.05 12.35 9.83
CA VAL A 59 2.50 12.59 9.88
C VAL A 59 3.21 11.56 9.02
N GLY A 60 3.96 12.01 8.03
CA GLY A 60 4.76 11.13 7.17
C GLY A 60 6.12 10.79 7.80
N CYS A 61 6.58 9.57 7.55
CA CYS A 61 7.95 9.16 7.82
C CYS A 61 8.94 10.17 7.20
N ARG A 62 10.09 10.39 7.86
CA ARG A 62 11.15 11.31 7.38
C ARG A 62 11.66 11.01 5.96
N LEU A 63 11.51 9.77 5.50
CA LEU A 63 11.87 9.37 4.14
C LEU A 63 10.69 9.42 3.16
N PHE A 64 9.52 9.87 3.60
CA PHE A 64 8.34 9.90 2.74
C PHE A 64 8.20 11.23 2.02
N ASP A 65 8.25 11.19 0.69
CA ASP A 65 7.91 12.33 -0.17
C ASP A 65 6.39 12.40 -0.32
N ALA A 66 5.77 13.38 0.31
CA ALA A 66 4.32 13.54 0.34
C ALA A 66 3.73 13.99 -1.02
N GLU A 67 4.52 14.65 -1.88
CA GLU A 67 4.08 15.07 -3.21
C GLU A 67 4.11 13.92 -4.20
N LEU A 68 5.18 13.13 -4.16
CA LEU A 68 5.33 11.96 -5.03
C LEU A 68 4.67 10.70 -4.44
N CYS A 69 4.31 10.74 -3.15
CA CYS A 69 3.71 9.63 -2.41
C CYS A 69 4.58 8.36 -2.44
N ARG A 70 5.87 8.53 -2.16
CA ARG A 70 6.86 7.43 -2.18
C ARG A 70 8.02 7.67 -1.23
N CYS A 71 8.72 6.59 -0.86
CA CYS A 71 9.97 6.66 -0.12
C CYS A 71 11.09 7.23 -1.00
N ILE A 72 11.85 8.20 -0.48
CA ILE A 72 12.99 8.81 -1.19
C ILE A 72 14.24 7.95 -1.17
N ASP A 73 14.32 6.98 -0.26
CA ASP A 73 15.46 6.05 -0.13
C ASP A 73 14.97 4.65 0.23
N TYR A 74 14.27 4.04 -0.72
CA TYR A 74 13.60 2.75 -0.51
C TYR A 74 14.58 1.61 -0.21
N GLU A 75 15.74 1.60 -0.85
CA GLU A 75 16.74 0.53 -0.68
C GLU A 75 17.33 0.50 0.74
N HIS A 76 17.64 1.68 1.31
CA HIS A 76 18.29 1.80 2.62
C HIS A 76 17.31 2.18 3.75
N ARG A 77 16.00 2.13 3.48
CA ARG A 77 14.98 2.61 4.42
C ARG A 77 15.08 1.98 5.82
N ALA A 78 15.37 0.69 5.89
CA ALA A 78 15.47 -0.03 7.15
C ALA A 78 16.72 0.35 7.96
N GLU A 79 17.79 0.80 7.29
CA GLU A 79 19.00 1.28 7.95
C GLU A 79 18.81 2.70 8.50
N ARG A 80 18.07 3.53 7.75
CA ARG A 80 17.81 4.94 8.09
C ARG A 80 16.64 5.13 9.03
N VAL A 81 15.66 4.25 8.98
CA VAL A 81 14.46 4.25 9.81
C VAL A 81 14.29 2.84 10.38
N PRO A 82 14.80 2.56 11.58
CA PRO A 82 14.77 1.21 12.19
C PRO A 82 13.35 0.64 12.35
N ASP A 83 12.35 1.53 12.52
CA ASP A 83 10.94 1.15 12.66
C ASP A 83 10.25 0.89 11.32
N CYS A 84 10.96 1.06 10.22
CA CYS A 84 10.42 0.77 8.89
C CYS A 84 10.17 -0.73 8.72
N VAL A 85 8.92 -1.12 8.56
CA VAL A 85 8.55 -2.52 8.41
C VAL A 85 8.74 -2.96 6.96
N LYS A 86 9.52 -4.00 6.77
CA LYS A 86 9.61 -4.71 5.50
C LYS A 86 8.55 -5.79 5.46
N LEU A 87 7.60 -5.67 4.52
CA LEU A 87 6.56 -6.67 4.33
C LEU A 87 7.14 -7.96 3.74
N THR A 88 6.67 -9.08 4.28
CA THR A 88 6.99 -10.43 3.80
C THR A 88 5.71 -11.27 3.76
N PRO A 89 5.68 -12.38 2.99
CA PRO A 89 4.52 -13.27 2.98
C PRO A 89 4.09 -13.76 4.37
N GLU A 90 5.05 -13.89 5.30
CA GLU A 90 4.83 -14.37 6.65
C GLU A 90 4.21 -13.31 7.57
N ASN A 91 4.62 -12.04 7.42
CA ASN A 91 4.21 -10.98 8.35
C ASN A 91 2.97 -10.19 7.92
N VAL A 92 2.58 -10.24 6.66
CA VAL A 92 1.42 -9.50 6.12
C VAL A 92 0.13 -9.75 6.89
N THR A 93 -0.07 -10.98 7.35
CA THR A 93 -1.27 -11.37 8.10
C THR A 93 -1.19 -11.09 9.60
N THR A 94 -0.01 -10.73 10.11
CA THR A 94 0.22 -10.54 11.55
C THR A 94 0.39 -9.08 11.95
N ILE A 95 0.57 -8.18 10.97
CA ILE A 95 0.71 -6.74 11.22
C ILE A 95 -0.68 -6.13 11.45
N PRO A 96 -1.01 -5.69 12.69
CA PRO A 96 -2.37 -5.27 13.03
C PRO A 96 -2.79 -3.96 12.36
N TRP A 97 -1.82 -3.09 12.07
CA TRP A 97 -2.07 -1.76 11.51
C TRP A 97 -2.00 -1.71 9.98
N LEU A 98 -1.77 -2.83 9.29
CA LEU A 98 -1.72 -2.81 7.83
C LEU A 98 -3.11 -2.45 7.27
N PRO A 99 -3.23 -1.36 6.47
CA PRO A 99 -4.53 -0.88 6.03
C PRO A 99 -5.37 -1.95 5.30
N ALA A 100 -6.68 -1.92 5.49
CA ALA A 100 -7.59 -2.86 4.82
C ALA A 100 -7.54 -2.75 3.28
N SER A 101 -7.18 -1.56 2.76
CA SER A 101 -6.98 -1.30 1.33
C SER A 101 -5.61 -1.74 0.80
N CYS A 102 -4.68 -2.14 1.66
CA CYS A 102 -3.35 -2.58 1.25
C CYS A 102 -3.44 -3.82 0.34
N ALA A 103 -2.80 -3.76 -0.82
CA ALA A 103 -2.85 -4.85 -1.80
C ALA A 103 -2.30 -6.16 -1.26
N TYR A 104 -1.22 -6.12 -0.49
CA TYR A 104 -0.65 -7.31 0.16
C TYR A 104 -1.67 -7.98 1.09
N ARG A 105 -2.33 -7.18 1.94
CA ARG A 105 -3.38 -7.67 2.83
C ARG A 105 -4.59 -8.19 2.04
N THR A 106 -5.00 -7.45 1.02
CA THR A 106 -6.11 -7.82 0.12
C THR A 106 -5.91 -9.21 -0.47
N ILE A 107 -4.73 -9.48 -1.02
CA ILE A 107 -4.40 -10.79 -1.61
C ILE A 107 -4.25 -11.87 -0.52
N ALA A 108 -3.64 -11.56 0.62
CA ALA A 108 -3.51 -12.49 1.74
C ALA A 108 -4.87 -12.95 2.28
N GLU A 109 -5.88 -12.08 2.24
CA GLU A 109 -7.26 -12.36 2.65
C GLU A 109 -8.10 -13.02 1.54
N GLY A 110 -7.51 -13.34 0.38
CA GLY A 110 -8.21 -13.98 -0.75
C GLY A 110 -9.12 -13.03 -1.52
N ARG A 111 -8.99 -11.73 -1.35
CA ARG A 111 -9.71 -10.69 -2.11
C ARG A 111 -8.95 -10.32 -3.38
N ASP A 112 -9.64 -9.78 -4.37
CA ASP A 112 -9.03 -9.29 -5.61
C ASP A 112 -8.55 -7.84 -5.47
N LEU A 113 -7.60 -7.45 -6.32
CA LEU A 113 -7.13 -6.07 -6.39
C LEU A 113 -8.25 -5.15 -6.88
N ALA A 114 -8.30 -3.94 -6.30
CA ALA A 114 -9.27 -2.93 -6.69
C ALA A 114 -9.00 -2.35 -8.08
N TRP A 115 -10.01 -1.75 -8.71
CA TRP A 115 -9.91 -1.18 -10.05
C TRP A 115 -8.81 -0.12 -10.20
N TRP A 116 -8.52 0.62 -9.12
CA TRP A 116 -7.51 1.68 -9.09
C TRP A 116 -6.08 1.16 -8.86
N HIS A 117 -5.92 -0.12 -8.57
CA HIS A 117 -4.58 -0.67 -8.44
C HIS A 117 -3.83 -0.62 -9.78
N PRO A 118 -2.55 -0.18 -9.82
CA PRO A 118 -1.78 -0.05 -11.07
C PRO A 118 -1.73 -1.32 -11.92
N LEU A 119 -1.70 -2.50 -11.31
CA LEU A 119 -1.74 -3.79 -12.02
C LEU A 119 -3.08 -4.05 -12.72
N VAL A 120 -4.17 -3.45 -12.25
CA VAL A 120 -5.51 -3.57 -12.85
C VAL A 120 -5.77 -2.47 -13.85
N SER A 121 -5.52 -1.22 -13.45
CA SER A 121 -5.77 -0.04 -14.28
C SER A 121 -4.74 0.17 -15.39
N GLY A 122 -3.53 -0.38 -15.23
CA GLY A 122 -2.38 -0.10 -16.10
C GLY A 122 -1.78 1.29 -15.93
N ARG A 123 -2.18 2.04 -14.88
CA ARG A 123 -1.75 3.42 -14.64
C ARG A 123 -1.29 3.61 -13.19
N ALA A 124 -0.12 4.21 -13.01
CA ALA A 124 0.44 4.50 -11.70
C ALA A 124 -0.39 5.52 -10.90
N ASP A 125 -1.05 6.46 -11.59
CA ASP A 125 -1.78 7.56 -10.96
C ASP A 125 -3.18 7.20 -10.48
N SER A 126 -3.74 6.07 -10.86
CA SER A 126 -5.12 5.69 -10.53
C SER A 126 -5.38 5.58 -9.03
N VAL A 127 -4.41 5.18 -8.23
CA VAL A 127 -4.50 5.16 -6.76
C VAL A 127 -4.69 6.57 -6.18
N HIS A 128 -4.09 7.57 -6.80
CA HIS A 128 -4.23 8.98 -6.40
C HIS A 128 -5.57 9.56 -6.85
N GLU A 129 -5.94 9.29 -8.09
CA GLU A 129 -7.24 9.72 -8.66
C GLU A 129 -8.44 9.13 -7.90
N ALA A 130 -8.30 7.92 -7.39
CA ALA A 130 -9.32 7.27 -6.56
C ALA A 130 -9.43 7.83 -5.14
N GLY A 131 -8.53 8.74 -4.73
CA GLY A 131 -8.50 9.28 -3.38
C GLY A 131 -8.03 8.30 -2.31
N ILE A 132 -7.37 7.21 -2.70
CA ILE A 132 -6.88 6.16 -1.80
C ILE A 132 -5.54 6.53 -1.19
N SER A 133 -4.69 7.24 -1.94
CA SER A 133 -3.34 7.59 -1.49
C SER A 133 -3.30 8.77 -0.52
N MET A 134 -2.17 8.88 0.16
CA MET A 134 -1.88 9.99 1.08
C MET A 134 -1.32 11.24 0.38
N ARG A 135 -1.23 11.24 -0.96
CA ARG A 135 -0.81 12.44 -1.72
C ARG A 135 -1.70 13.63 -1.38
N GLY A 136 -1.08 14.72 -0.92
CA GLY A 136 -1.79 15.94 -0.51
C GLY A 136 -2.55 15.85 0.82
N ARG A 137 -2.40 14.75 1.58
CA ARG A 137 -3.09 14.51 2.86
C ARG A 137 -2.14 14.42 4.05
N VAL A 138 -0.83 14.46 3.82
CA VAL A 138 0.21 14.50 4.86
C VAL A 138 0.35 15.94 5.34
N THR A 139 0.30 16.16 6.65
CA THR A 139 0.29 17.50 7.27
C THR A 139 1.61 17.88 7.92
N ALA A 140 2.46 16.91 8.24
CA ALA A 140 3.77 17.12 8.82
C ALA A 140 4.71 15.94 8.51
N SER A 141 6.02 16.16 8.67
CA SER A 141 7.03 15.10 8.67
C SER A 141 7.47 14.79 10.10
N GLU A 142 7.89 13.58 10.38
CA GLU A 142 8.50 13.20 11.67
C GLU A 142 9.66 14.13 12.08
N ASP A 143 10.42 14.65 11.11
CA ASP A 143 11.53 15.57 11.37
C ASP A 143 11.09 16.93 11.93
N GLU A 144 9.81 17.28 11.76
CA GLU A 144 9.23 18.54 12.22
C GLU A 144 8.60 18.41 13.63
N LEU A 145 8.43 17.19 14.12
CA LEU A 145 7.73 16.88 15.37
C LEU A 145 8.65 16.13 16.36
N PRO A 146 9.44 16.87 17.17
CA PRO A 146 10.43 16.25 18.04
C PRO A 146 9.84 15.50 19.24
N GLU A 147 8.63 15.85 19.67
CA GLU A 147 7.97 15.28 20.84
C GLU A 147 6.82 14.35 20.45
N ALA A 148 6.64 13.28 21.21
CA ALA A 148 5.56 12.33 20.97
C ALA A 148 4.16 12.98 21.06
N ASP A 149 4.02 13.96 21.97
CA ASP A 149 2.76 14.67 22.19
C ASP A 149 2.33 15.52 20.98
N ASP A 150 3.28 15.94 20.14
CA ASP A 150 3.00 16.73 18.94
C ASP A 150 2.18 15.94 17.92
N TYR A 151 2.28 14.60 17.94
CA TYR A 151 1.56 13.72 17.02
C TYR A 151 0.05 13.66 17.30
N PHE A 152 -0.40 13.97 18.52
CA PHE A 152 -1.83 13.92 18.86
C PHE A 152 -2.68 14.89 18.05
N GLU A 153 -2.13 16.05 17.70
CA GLU A 153 -2.84 17.04 16.86
C GLU A 153 -3.02 16.55 15.41
N HIS A 154 -2.26 15.53 15.01
CA HIS A 154 -2.27 14.95 13.67
C HIS A 154 -3.00 13.60 13.61
N MET A 155 -3.64 13.16 14.68
CA MET A 155 -4.41 11.91 14.68
C MET A 155 -5.55 11.98 13.69
N LEU A 156 -5.77 10.88 12.99
CA LEU A 156 -6.90 10.69 12.07
C LEU A 156 -8.05 10.00 12.82
N ASP A 157 -9.29 10.41 12.51
CA ASP A 157 -10.49 9.85 13.14
C ASP A 157 -10.75 8.39 12.74
N ALA A 158 -10.13 7.95 11.66
CA ALA A 158 -10.26 6.58 11.13
C ALA A 158 -9.02 6.17 10.33
N GLU A 159 -8.96 4.91 9.96
CA GLU A 159 -7.98 4.40 9.00
C GLU A 159 -8.10 5.19 7.68
N PRO A 160 -6.99 5.74 7.15
CA PRO A 160 -6.99 6.60 5.98
C PRO A 160 -7.33 5.85 4.68
#